data_cfcc965c3120d7fc02f4734df8ec135e
#
_entry.id   cfcc965c3120d7fc02f4734df8ec135e
#
_cell.length_a   1.000
_cell.length_b   1.000
_cell.length_c   1.000
_cell.angle_alpha   90.00
_cell.angle_beta   90.00
_cell.angle_gamma   90.00
#
_symmetry.space_group_name_H-M   'P 1'
#
loop_
_entity.id
_entity.type
_entity.pdbx_description
1 polymer ?
#
loop_
_entity_poly.entity_id
_entity_poly.type
_entity_poly.pdbx_seq_one_letter_code
_entity_poly.pdbx_strand_id
1 'polypeptide(L)'
;MPRLLCILLFLTLAAVAFADNQDPAGQCMTCHKKESTGLYNQWFQSAHALHNVTCIDCHGADRKDADAFEHYGAFIATLVTPKDCGACHPQETEQVAGSHHAKAGQILDSNDAYLAHVAGGHPVAIQGCESCHGAKVEIDKDSANKLSMETWPNSGIGRINPDGTLGSCNACHTRHSFSKAQSRQPEACGKCHLGPDHPQMEVYEESKHGNTYYTNEDEMNLDADRWIVGEDYFVAPTCATCHMSATTTQAYTHDVGDRISWTLRPIISVKLENAEQRRENMKDVCRTCHGSVFVDGHYYQYDATVHLYNEKFAKPALDIITMVRDKNLMENPASFSNDIEWTFWELWHHEGRRARHGAAMMGPDYTWWHGMYEVI
;
A
#
# COMPACT_ATOMS: atom_id res chain seq x y z
N MET A 1 48.49 21.31 -81.10
CA MET A 1 47.14 21.73 -80.69
C MET A 1 46.52 20.63 -79.87
N PRO A 2 46.50 20.71 -78.54
CA PRO A 2 45.76 19.75 -77.73
C PRO A 2 44.39 20.35 -77.33
N ARG A 3 43.36 19.48 -77.42
CA ARG A 3 41.98 19.79 -77.04
C ARG A 3 41.80 19.72 -75.51
N LEU A 4 41.38 20.82 -74.95
CA LEU A 4 40.93 20.88 -73.52
C LEU A 4 39.56 20.23 -73.36
N LEU A 5 39.48 19.20 -72.55
CA LEU A 5 38.24 18.55 -72.17
C LEU A 5 37.79 19.13 -70.84
N CYS A 6 36.72 19.95 -70.84
CA CYS A 6 36.09 20.43 -69.62
C CYS A 6 35.19 19.34 -69.05
N ILE A 7 35.56 18.78 -67.90
CA ILE A 7 34.71 17.91 -67.11
C ILE A 7 33.89 18.76 -66.14
N LEU A 8 32.59 18.91 -66.36
CA LEU A 8 31.65 19.51 -65.46
C LEU A 8 31.30 18.46 -64.37
N LEU A 9 31.80 18.73 -63.15
CA LEU A 9 31.43 17.93 -61.99
C LEU A 9 30.09 18.44 -61.42
N PHE A 10 29.01 17.69 -61.63
CA PHE A 10 27.76 17.94 -60.97
C PHE A 10 27.86 17.46 -59.51
N LEU A 11 28.01 18.40 -58.56
CA LEU A 11 27.79 18.14 -57.13
C LEU A 11 26.29 18.08 -56.85
N THR A 12 25.73 16.85 -56.72
CA THR A 12 24.42 16.64 -56.17
C THR A 12 24.52 16.77 -54.64
N LEU A 13 24.07 17.92 -54.09
CA LEU A 13 23.81 18.05 -52.68
C LEU A 13 22.62 17.09 -52.33
N ALA A 14 22.93 15.95 -51.76
CA ALA A 14 21.94 15.17 -51.05
C ALA A 14 21.59 15.96 -49.76
N ALA A 15 20.41 16.56 -49.76
CA ALA A 15 19.80 17.06 -48.50
C ALA A 15 19.52 15.84 -47.63
N VAL A 16 20.40 15.62 -46.64
CA VAL A 16 20.08 14.70 -45.55
C VAL A 16 18.97 15.40 -44.76
N ALA A 17 17.73 14.93 -44.98
CA ALA A 17 16.65 15.25 -44.09
C ALA A 17 17.03 14.68 -42.69
N PHE A 18 17.51 15.54 -41.80
CA PHE A 18 17.53 15.20 -40.38
C PHE A 18 16.06 14.99 -40.03
N ALA A 19 15.63 13.74 -39.87
CA ALA A 19 14.44 13.44 -39.12
C ALA A 19 14.64 14.10 -37.75
N ASP A 20 13.81 15.07 -37.47
CA ASP A 20 13.76 15.73 -36.17
C ASP A 20 13.41 14.64 -35.17
N ASN A 21 14.43 14.05 -34.57
CA ASN A 21 14.30 13.07 -33.50
C ASN A 21 13.85 13.88 -32.28
N GLN A 22 12.56 14.26 -32.27
CA GLN A 22 11.98 14.97 -31.12
C GLN A 22 12.20 14.05 -29.93
N ASP A 23 13.04 14.47 -29.01
CA ASP A 23 13.19 13.86 -27.69
C ASP A 23 11.86 14.03 -26.92
N PRO A 24 11.01 13.01 -26.82
CA PRO A 24 9.71 13.16 -26.15
C PRO A 24 9.87 13.58 -24.70
N ALA A 25 10.93 13.13 -24.04
CA ALA A 25 11.21 13.48 -22.64
C ALA A 25 11.51 14.97 -22.47
N GLY A 26 12.33 15.54 -23.36
CA GLY A 26 12.63 16.98 -23.36
C GLY A 26 11.39 17.84 -23.59
N GLN A 27 10.47 17.39 -24.46
CA GLN A 27 9.21 18.07 -24.72
C GLN A 27 8.28 18.05 -23.50
N CYS A 28 8.12 16.91 -22.83
CA CYS A 28 7.34 16.77 -21.61
C CYS A 28 7.82 17.77 -20.53
N MET A 29 9.11 17.76 -20.25
CA MET A 29 9.72 18.60 -19.24
C MET A 29 9.56 20.11 -19.55
N THR A 30 9.73 20.50 -20.82
CA THR A 30 9.62 21.90 -21.23
C THR A 30 8.20 22.45 -21.05
N CYS A 31 7.17 21.64 -21.37
CA CYS A 31 5.78 22.03 -21.22
C CYS A 31 5.35 21.99 -19.74
N HIS A 32 5.51 20.84 -19.08
CA HIS A 32 5.05 20.63 -17.69
C HIS A 32 5.77 21.49 -16.65
N LYS A 33 6.96 21.99 -16.94
CA LYS A 33 7.61 23.01 -16.12
C LYS A 33 6.79 24.29 -15.99
N LYS A 34 5.94 24.58 -16.99
CA LYS A 34 5.08 25.80 -17.02
C LYS A 34 3.64 25.44 -16.61
N GLU A 35 3.09 24.38 -17.18
CA GLU A 35 1.69 24.01 -17.04
C GLU A 35 1.39 23.27 -15.72
N SER A 36 2.37 22.54 -15.18
CA SER A 36 2.24 21.74 -13.97
C SER A 36 3.49 21.87 -13.09
N THR A 37 3.87 23.09 -12.74
CA THR A 37 5.11 23.46 -12.07
C THR A 37 5.37 22.64 -10.79
N GLY A 38 4.33 22.38 -9.98
CA GLY A 38 4.45 21.60 -8.75
C GLY A 38 4.86 20.16 -9.03
N LEU A 39 4.21 19.51 -9.97
CA LEU A 39 4.51 18.15 -10.42
C LEU A 39 5.94 18.06 -10.97
N TYR A 40 6.32 19.00 -11.84
CA TYR A 40 7.66 19.07 -12.39
C TYR A 40 8.71 19.20 -11.29
N ASN A 41 8.52 20.10 -10.32
CA ASN A 41 9.47 20.33 -9.24
C ASN A 41 9.61 19.12 -8.31
N GLN A 42 8.51 18.41 -8.02
CA GLN A 42 8.56 17.17 -7.24
C GLN A 42 9.41 16.10 -7.95
N TRP A 43 9.13 15.87 -9.24
CA TRP A 43 9.94 14.95 -10.05
C TRP A 43 11.40 15.39 -10.13
N PHE A 44 11.67 16.68 -10.43
CA PHE A 44 13.02 17.21 -10.61
C PHE A 44 13.91 17.04 -9.38
N GLN A 45 13.33 17.03 -8.19
CA GLN A 45 14.02 16.81 -6.92
C GLN A 45 14.08 15.33 -6.51
N SER A 46 13.44 14.43 -7.24
CA SER A 46 13.41 13.02 -6.92
C SER A 46 14.70 12.27 -7.29
N ALA A 47 14.92 11.12 -6.66
CA ALA A 47 15.98 10.19 -7.03
C ALA A 47 15.84 9.71 -8.49
N HIS A 48 14.61 9.58 -9.00
CA HIS A 48 14.36 9.21 -10.39
C HIS A 48 14.97 10.22 -11.37
N ALA A 49 14.75 11.51 -11.16
CA ALA A 49 15.36 12.55 -12.00
C ALA A 49 16.89 12.53 -11.92
N LEU A 50 17.47 12.32 -10.72
CA LEU A 50 18.92 12.21 -10.53
C LEU A 50 19.53 11.02 -11.31
N HIS A 51 18.73 9.97 -11.53
CA HIS A 51 19.12 8.79 -12.31
C HIS A 51 18.62 8.83 -13.76
N ASN A 52 18.22 9.99 -14.27
CA ASN A 52 17.73 10.22 -15.63
C ASN A 52 16.47 9.41 -16.00
N VAL A 53 15.67 9.01 -15.01
CA VAL A 53 14.34 8.44 -15.25
C VAL A 53 13.37 9.59 -15.50
N THR A 54 12.80 9.61 -16.70
CA THR A 54 11.99 10.72 -17.23
C THR A 54 10.49 10.41 -17.17
N CYS A 55 9.67 11.39 -17.57
CA CYS A 55 8.23 11.22 -17.60
C CYS A 55 7.80 10.04 -18.49
N ILE A 56 8.44 9.84 -19.62
CA ILE A 56 8.09 8.81 -20.59
C ILE A 56 8.45 7.39 -20.12
N ASP A 57 9.43 7.25 -19.23
CA ASP A 57 9.82 5.95 -18.68
C ASP A 57 8.73 5.36 -17.78
N CYS A 58 7.89 6.23 -17.17
CA CYS A 58 6.76 5.83 -16.34
C CYS A 58 5.41 5.92 -17.07
N HIS A 59 5.23 6.96 -17.88
CA HIS A 59 3.95 7.26 -18.53
C HIS A 59 3.86 6.81 -20.00
N GLY A 60 4.95 6.33 -20.59
CA GLY A 60 4.94 5.78 -21.95
C GLY A 60 4.04 4.55 -22.05
N ALA A 61 3.17 4.50 -23.07
CA ALA A 61 2.21 3.42 -23.24
C ALA A 61 2.27 2.84 -24.66
N ASP A 62 1.97 1.55 -24.82
CA ASP A 62 1.71 0.97 -26.13
C ASP A 62 0.35 1.46 -26.63
N ARG A 63 0.25 1.73 -27.93
CA ARG A 63 -1.03 2.11 -28.58
C ARG A 63 -2.19 1.14 -28.33
N LYS A 64 -1.88 -0.09 -27.93
CA LYS A 64 -2.85 -1.16 -27.65
C LYS A 64 -3.30 -1.17 -26.20
N ASP A 65 -2.60 -0.46 -25.29
CA ASP A 65 -3.00 -0.40 -23.91
C ASP A 65 -4.36 0.32 -23.81
N ALA A 66 -5.22 -0.17 -22.94
CA ALA A 66 -6.63 0.24 -22.92
C ALA A 66 -6.82 1.72 -22.52
N ASP A 67 -5.89 2.26 -21.73
CA ASP A 67 -5.85 3.63 -21.23
C ASP A 67 -4.85 4.53 -21.96
N ALA A 68 -4.24 4.01 -23.08
CA ALA A 68 -3.31 4.79 -23.87
C ALA A 68 -4.03 5.86 -24.69
N PHE A 69 -3.47 7.05 -24.74
CA PHE A 69 -3.93 8.15 -25.58
C PHE A 69 -2.78 8.95 -26.16
N GLU A 70 -3.02 9.59 -27.29
CA GLU A 70 -2.01 10.47 -27.90
C GLU A 70 -1.93 11.80 -27.15
N HIS A 71 -0.72 12.20 -26.82
CA HIS A 71 -0.42 13.45 -26.15
C HIS A 71 0.83 14.07 -26.78
N TYR A 72 0.63 15.11 -27.60
CA TYR A 72 1.70 15.85 -28.29
C TYR A 72 2.73 14.95 -29.01
N GLY A 73 2.25 13.96 -29.75
CA GLY A 73 3.07 13.06 -30.57
C GLY A 73 3.61 11.83 -29.84
N ALA A 74 3.39 11.69 -28.54
CA ALA A 74 3.67 10.49 -27.76
C ALA A 74 2.40 9.75 -27.37
N PHE A 75 2.46 8.42 -27.22
CA PHE A 75 1.41 7.62 -26.59
C PHE A 75 1.74 7.45 -25.11
N ILE A 76 0.84 7.90 -24.26
CA ILE A 76 1.00 7.87 -22.80
C ILE A 76 -0.24 7.29 -22.12
N ALA A 77 -0.06 6.82 -20.88
CA ALA A 77 -1.12 6.55 -19.92
C ALA A 77 -0.99 7.50 -18.72
N THR A 78 -2.11 8.03 -18.25
CA THR A 78 -2.13 8.81 -16.99
C THR A 78 -1.83 7.91 -15.79
N LEU A 79 -2.31 6.67 -15.86
CA LEU A 79 -2.21 5.69 -14.81
C LEU A 79 -0.89 4.92 -14.91
N VAL A 80 0.00 5.11 -13.92
CA VAL A 80 1.20 4.30 -13.76
C VAL A 80 0.86 3.10 -12.88
N THR A 81 1.22 1.91 -13.34
CA THR A 81 0.85 0.63 -12.73
C THR A 81 2.08 -0.11 -12.21
N PRO A 82 1.90 -1.20 -11.43
CA PRO A 82 3.02 -2.06 -11.05
C PRO A 82 3.82 -2.63 -12.24
N LYS A 83 3.21 -2.78 -13.44
CA LYS A 83 3.90 -3.20 -14.65
C LYS A 83 5.03 -2.21 -15.03
N ASP A 84 4.73 -0.91 -14.95
CA ASP A 84 5.69 0.14 -15.31
C ASP A 84 6.83 0.23 -14.29
N CYS A 85 6.49 0.20 -13.01
CA CYS A 85 7.48 0.18 -11.92
C CYS A 85 8.37 -1.07 -12.00
N GLY A 86 7.79 -2.24 -12.31
CA GLY A 86 8.45 -3.53 -12.39
C GLY A 86 9.49 -3.63 -13.51
N ALA A 87 9.49 -2.75 -14.50
CA ALA A 87 10.53 -2.67 -15.51
C ALA A 87 11.93 -2.40 -14.90
N CYS A 88 11.98 -1.66 -13.78
CA CYS A 88 13.21 -1.36 -13.06
C CYS A 88 13.23 -1.94 -11.63
N HIS A 89 12.07 -2.20 -11.02
CA HIS A 89 11.87 -2.71 -9.66
C HIS A 89 11.16 -4.07 -9.63
N PRO A 90 11.71 -5.12 -10.31
CA PRO A 90 11.01 -6.40 -10.46
C PRO A 90 10.80 -7.13 -9.12
N GLN A 91 11.77 -7.08 -8.19
CA GLN A 91 11.69 -7.75 -6.90
C GLN A 91 10.57 -7.15 -6.03
N GLU A 92 10.52 -5.84 -5.92
CA GLU A 92 9.52 -5.11 -5.15
C GLU A 92 8.11 -5.37 -5.71
N THR A 93 7.99 -5.35 -7.02
CA THR A 93 6.72 -5.61 -7.72
C THR A 93 6.24 -7.03 -7.48
N GLU A 94 7.11 -8.03 -7.55
CA GLU A 94 6.78 -9.42 -7.26
C GLU A 94 6.32 -9.61 -5.81
N GLN A 95 7.04 -9.03 -4.85
CA GLN A 95 6.71 -9.10 -3.43
C GLN A 95 5.35 -8.44 -3.13
N VAL A 96 5.09 -7.26 -3.69
CA VAL A 96 3.79 -6.59 -3.54
C VAL A 96 2.67 -7.41 -4.16
N ALA A 97 2.85 -7.96 -5.36
CA ALA A 97 1.85 -8.78 -6.05
C ALA A 97 1.47 -10.03 -5.24
N GLY A 98 2.40 -10.62 -4.49
CA GLY A 98 2.17 -11.73 -3.56
C GLY A 98 1.47 -11.31 -2.26
N SER A 99 1.52 -10.05 -1.89
CA SER A 99 1.04 -9.53 -0.60
C SER A 99 -0.48 -9.38 -0.51
N HIS A 100 -0.97 -9.23 0.71
CA HIS A 100 -2.38 -8.87 0.96
C HIS A 100 -2.72 -7.47 0.43
N HIS A 101 -1.77 -6.56 0.36
CA HIS A 101 -1.98 -5.21 -0.13
C HIS A 101 -2.43 -5.19 -1.60
N ALA A 102 -1.80 -5.98 -2.46
CA ALA A 102 -2.21 -6.05 -3.87
C ALA A 102 -3.65 -6.54 -4.05
N LYS A 103 -4.16 -7.33 -3.10
CA LYS A 103 -5.51 -7.92 -3.13
C LYS A 103 -6.54 -7.11 -2.34
N ALA A 104 -6.16 -5.97 -1.76
CA ALA A 104 -7.04 -5.21 -0.86
C ALA A 104 -8.33 -4.73 -1.55
N GLY A 105 -8.28 -4.34 -2.82
CA GLY A 105 -9.47 -3.98 -3.60
C GLY A 105 -10.45 -5.14 -3.82
N GLN A 106 -9.94 -6.37 -3.90
CA GLN A 106 -10.76 -7.58 -4.03
C GLN A 106 -11.42 -7.99 -2.69
N ILE A 107 -10.83 -7.61 -1.56
CA ILE A 107 -11.37 -7.90 -0.22
C ILE A 107 -12.64 -7.09 0.05
N LEU A 108 -12.84 -5.97 -0.64
CA LEU A 108 -14.06 -5.16 -0.53
C LEU A 108 -15.33 -5.84 -1.07
N ASP A 109 -15.21 -6.97 -1.75
CA ASP A 109 -16.36 -7.85 -2.04
C ASP A 109 -16.88 -8.59 -0.77
N SER A 110 -16.31 -8.27 0.40
CA SER A 110 -16.71 -8.83 1.70
C SER A 110 -17.79 -7.99 2.39
N ASN A 111 -18.28 -8.47 3.55
CA ASN A 111 -19.37 -7.82 4.32
C ASN A 111 -19.09 -6.35 4.71
N ASP A 112 -17.83 -5.90 4.78
CA ASP A 112 -17.49 -4.51 5.10
C ASP A 112 -17.92 -3.55 3.98
N ALA A 113 -17.71 -3.96 2.74
CA ALA A 113 -18.18 -3.21 1.58
C ALA A 113 -19.70 -3.14 1.51
N TYR A 114 -20.38 -4.21 1.95
CA TYR A 114 -21.84 -4.23 2.02
C TYR A 114 -22.37 -3.07 2.85
N LEU A 115 -21.82 -2.82 4.04
CA LEU A 115 -22.22 -1.69 4.88
C LEU A 115 -21.96 -0.34 4.21
N ALA A 116 -20.81 -0.16 3.58
CA ALA A 116 -20.49 1.09 2.88
C ALA A 116 -21.44 1.34 1.70
N HIS A 117 -21.69 0.34 0.88
CA HIS A 117 -22.57 0.48 -0.30
C HIS A 117 -24.06 0.55 0.05
N VAL A 118 -24.52 -0.24 1.02
CA VAL A 118 -25.95 -0.32 1.36
C VAL A 118 -26.37 0.80 2.31
N ALA A 119 -25.57 1.10 3.34
CA ALA A 119 -25.88 2.14 4.29
C ALA A 119 -25.50 3.54 3.82
N GLY A 120 -24.32 3.66 3.20
CA GLY A 120 -23.76 4.94 2.75
C GLY A 120 -24.00 5.24 1.27
N GLY A 121 -24.18 4.22 0.45
CA GLY A 121 -24.26 4.31 -1.00
C GLY A 121 -22.90 4.46 -1.70
N HIS A 122 -22.90 4.39 -3.02
CA HIS A 122 -21.71 4.41 -3.87
C HIS A 122 -20.73 5.57 -3.59
N PRO A 123 -21.15 6.83 -3.40
CA PRO A 123 -20.23 7.92 -3.11
C PRO A 123 -19.44 7.74 -1.82
N VAL A 124 -20.07 7.16 -0.78
CA VAL A 124 -19.40 6.88 0.50
C VAL A 124 -18.39 5.75 0.37
N ALA A 125 -18.73 4.71 -0.40
CA ALA A 125 -17.79 3.62 -0.68
C ALA A 125 -16.54 4.11 -1.40
N ILE A 126 -16.68 4.92 -2.45
CA ILE A 126 -15.56 5.48 -3.22
C ILE A 126 -14.68 6.38 -2.34
N GLN A 127 -15.28 7.34 -1.65
CA GLN A 127 -14.53 8.32 -0.84
C GLN A 127 -13.98 7.73 0.46
N GLY A 128 -14.61 6.69 0.99
CA GLY A 128 -14.21 5.99 2.20
C GLY A 128 -13.35 4.76 1.89
N CYS A 129 -13.99 3.60 1.80
CA CYS A 129 -13.32 2.30 1.75
C CYS A 129 -12.33 2.18 0.57
N GLU A 130 -12.76 2.57 -0.63
CA GLU A 130 -11.96 2.44 -1.85
C GLU A 130 -10.76 3.38 -1.90
N SER A 131 -10.81 4.49 -1.17
CA SER A 131 -9.66 5.40 -1.06
C SER A 131 -8.44 4.74 -0.41
N CYS A 132 -8.67 3.82 0.52
CA CYS A 132 -7.60 3.05 1.18
C CYS A 132 -7.37 1.71 0.48
N HIS A 133 -8.46 0.92 0.30
CA HIS A 133 -8.37 -0.44 -0.24
C HIS A 133 -8.12 -0.49 -1.75
N GLY A 134 -8.57 0.52 -2.48
CA GLY A 134 -8.59 0.49 -3.93
C GLY A 134 -9.84 -0.21 -4.48
N ALA A 135 -10.09 0.01 -5.75
CA ALA A 135 -11.15 -0.62 -6.52
C ALA A 135 -10.70 -0.75 -7.99
N LYS A 136 -11.56 -1.32 -8.84
CA LYS A 136 -11.29 -1.42 -10.26
C LYS A 136 -11.36 -0.05 -10.92
N VAL A 137 -10.34 0.27 -11.73
CA VAL A 137 -10.36 1.46 -12.61
C VAL A 137 -10.97 1.07 -13.94
N GLU A 138 -12.08 1.71 -14.30
CA GLU A 138 -12.78 1.46 -15.55
C GLU A 138 -12.30 2.40 -16.67
N ILE A 139 -12.35 1.88 -17.90
CA ILE A 139 -11.98 2.63 -19.09
C ILE A 139 -13.24 3.35 -19.65
N ASP A 140 -13.07 4.64 -19.90
CA ASP A 140 -14.00 5.45 -20.68
C ASP A 140 -13.30 5.95 -21.94
N LYS A 141 -13.66 5.39 -23.08
CA LYS A 141 -13.04 5.70 -24.37
C LYS A 141 -13.27 7.14 -24.83
N ASP A 142 -14.29 7.79 -24.29
CA ASP A 142 -14.69 9.15 -24.66
C ASP A 142 -14.02 10.22 -23.76
N SER A 143 -13.47 9.79 -22.60
CA SER A 143 -12.72 10.70 -21.74
C SER A 143 -11.34 11.03 -22.32
N ALA A 144 -10.82 12.21 -22.00
CA ALA A 144 -9.55 12.73 -22.54
C ALA A 144 -8.33 11.86 -22.15
N ASN A 145 -8.37 11.22 -20.99
CA ASN A 145 -7.31 10.36 -20.45
C ASN A 145 -7.69 8.88 -20.41
N LYS A 146 -8.78 8.50 -21.09
CA LYS A 146 -9.34 7.15 -21.19
C LYS A 146 -9.81 6.52 -19.87
N LEU A 147 -9.87 7.26 -18.77
CA LEU A 147 -10.30 6.77 -17.47
C LEU A 147 -11.71 7.29 -17.14
N SER A 148 -12.55 6.42 -16.56
CA SER A 148 -13.89 6.81 -16.10
C SER A 148 -13.81 7.67 -14.84
N MET A 149 -14.52 8.79 -14.83
CA MET A 149 -14.63 9.66 -13.66
C MET A 149 -15.39 9.03 -12.48
N GLU A 150 -16.11 7.94 -12.71
CA GLU A 150 -16.78 7.18 -11.65
C GLU A 150 -15.82 6.33 -10.82
N THR A 151 -14.65 5.97 -11.38
CA THR A 151 -13.67 5.09 -10.75
C THR A 151 -12.27 5.69 -10.66
N TRP A 152 -12.06 6.88 -11.20
CA TRP A 152 -10.82 7.63 -11.16
C TRP A 152 -11.07 9.08 -10.72
N PRO A 153 -10.28 9.65 -9.79
CA PRO A 153 -9.02 9.14 -9.24
C PRO A 153 -9.18 7.98 -8.24
N ASN A 154 -8.24 7.02 -8.25
CA ASN A 154 -8.17 5.89 -7.35
C ASN A 154 -6.70 5.68 -6.93
N SER A 155 -6.39 5.88 -5.65
CA SER A 155 -5.04 5.79 -5.09
C SER A 155 -4.89 4.65 -4.07
N GLY A 156 -5.94 3.85 -3.86
CA GLY A 156 -5.94 2.78 -2.87
C GLY A 156 -4.91 1.69 -3.18
N ILE A 157 -4.40 1.07 -2.13
CA ILE A 157 -3.24 0.16 -2.20
C ILE A 157 -3.48 -1.06 -3.08
N GLY A 158 -4.71 -1.59 -3.13
CA GLY A 158 -5.11 -2.76 -3.92
C GLY A 158 -5.85 -2.40 -5.21
N ARG A 159 -5.55 -1.24 -5.81
CA ARG A 159 -6.16 -0.83 -7.07
C ARG A 159 -6.07 -1.94 -8.12
N ILE A 160 -7.17 -2.19 -8.81
CA ILE A 160 -7.25 -3.15 -9.93
C ILE A 160 -7.08 -2.35 -11.21
N ASN A 161 -5.95 -2.54 -11.87
CA ASN A 161 -5.54 -1.73 -13.01
C ASN A 161 -6.11 -2.25 -14.35
N PRO A 162 -6.28 -1.37 -15.36
CA PRO A 162 -6.79 -1.77 -16.68
C PRO A 162 -5.91 -2.81 -17.41
N ASP A 163 -4.62 -2.85 -17.11
CA ASP A 163 -3.66 -3.82 -17.65
C ASP A 163 -3.72 -5.20 -16.93
N GLY A 164 -4.60 -5.35 -15.93
CA GLY A 164 -4.78 -6.57 -15.14
C GLY A 164 -3.84 -6.70 -13.96
N THR A 165 -2.90 -5.77 -13.74
CA THR A 165 -2.07 -5.77 -12.54
C THR A 165 -2.86 -5.32 -11.32
N LEU A 166 -2.43 -5.77 -10.14
CA LEU A 166 -3.01 -5.43 -8.85
C LEU A 166 -2.06 -4.58 -8.03
N GLY A 167 -2.62 -3.57 -7.39
CA GLY A 167 -1.87 -2.73 -6.46
C GLY A 167 -1.53 -1.34 -7.00
N SER A 168 -1.02 -0.51 -6.10
CA SER A 168 -0.65 0.86 -6.36
C SER A 168 0.60 1.24 -5.54
N CYS A 169 1.77 1.26 -6.18
CA CYS A 169 3.03 1.60 -5.51
C CYS A 169 2.98 3.02 -4.91
N ASN A 170 2.25 3.93 -5.56
CA ASN A 170 2.12 5.30 -5.09
C ASN A 170 1.18 5.48 -3.88
N ALA A 171 0.58 4.40 -3.38
CA ALA A 171 -0.10 4.44 -2.08
C ALA A 171 0.90 4.69 -0.93
N CYS A 172 2.15 4.22 -1.07
CA CYS A 172 3.22 4.44 -0.10
C CYS A 172 4.27 5.44 -0.62
N HIS A 173 4.65 5.32 -1.89
CA HIS A 173 5.62 6.19 -2.56
C HIS A 173 4.92 7.33 -3.27
N THR A 174 4.68 8.43 -2.56
CA THR A 174 3.92 9.57 -3.11
C THR A 174 4.58 10.12 -4.36
N ARG A 175 3.85 10.11 -5.45
CA ARG A 175 4.23 10.74 -6.72
C ARG A 175 4.28 12.26 -6.55
N HIS A 176 5.20 12.96 -7.14
CA HIS A 176 6.27 12.53 -8.05
C HIS A 176 7.64 12.61 -7.36
N SER A 177 7.67 12.89 -6.05
CA SER A 177 8.90 12.97 -5.26
C SER A 177 9.47 11.58 -4.94
N PHE A 178 8.61 10.57 -4.74
CA PHE A 178 8.99 9.20 -4.36
C PHE A 178 9.97 9.18 -3.19
N SER A 179 9.72 10.02 -2.18
CA SER A 179 10.59 10.20 -1.01
C SER A 179 10.70 8.93 -0.19
N LYS A 180 11.94 8.51 0.10
CA LYS A 180 12.22 7.39 1.00
C LYS A 180 11.81 7.75 2.43
N ALA A 181 12.14 8.97 2.88
CA ALA A 181 11.76 9.45 4.20
C ALA A 181 10.26 9.32 4.42
N GLN A 182 9.46 9.82 3.48
CA GLN A 182 8.01 9.75 3.59
C GLN A 182 7.47 8.32 3.69
N SER A 183 8.02 7.38 2.92
CA SER A 183 7.55 5.97 2.96
C SER A 183 8.01 5.22 4.22
N ARG A 184 9.01 5.72 4.94
CA ARG A 184 9.53 5.14 6.19
C ARG A 184 8.87 5.70 7.44
N GLN A 185 8.21 6.85 7.34
CA GLN A 185 7.43 7.44 8.44
C GLN A 185 6.20 6.60 8.78
N PRO A 186 5.75 6.56 10.05
CA PRO A 186 4.53 5.86 10.46
C PRO A 186 3.29 6.31 9.69
N GLU A 187 3.18 7.60 9.36
CA GLU A 187 2.08 8.23 8.64
C GLU A 187 1.87 7.64 7.24
N ALA A 188 2.91 7.10 6.63
CA ALA A 188 2.77 6.42 5.34
C ALA A 188 1.84 5.20 5.43
N CYS A 189 1.83 4.53 6.57
CA CYS A 189 0.95 3.40 6.87
C CYS A 189 -0.33 3.86 7.56
N GLY A 190 -0.20 4.78 8.52
CA GLY A 190 -1.25 5.29 9.39
C GLY A 190 -2.43 5.89 8.66
N LYS A 191 -2.23 6.50 7.50
CA LYS A 191 -3.33 7.07 6.69
C LYS A 191 -4.39 6.04 6.23
N CYS A 192 -4.08 4.74 6.32
CA CYS A 192 -5.00 3.65 6.03
C CYS A 192 -5.17 2.70 7.22
N HIS A 193 -4.13 2.51 8.03
CA HIS A 193 -4.15 1.66 9.22
C HIS A 193 -4.57 2.44 10.46
N LEU A 194 -5.83 2.87 10.48
CA LEU A 194 -6.47 3.66 11.55
C LEU A 194 -7.94 3.28 11.68
N GLY A 195 -8.55 3.68 12.78
CA GLY A 195 -9.98 3.54 12.98
C GLY A 195 -10.42 2.34 13.82
N PRO A 196 -11.73 2.07 13.89
CA PRO A 196 -12.29 1.21 14.94
C PRO A 196 -11.92 -0.26 14.83
N ASP A 197 -11.53 -0.76 13.66
CA ASP A 197 -11.28 -2.17 13.42
C ASP A 197 -9.80 -2.53 13.17
N HIS A 198 -8.96 -1.54 12.91
CA HIS A 198 -7.52 -1.73 12.63
C HIS A 198 -6.67 -0.53 13.07
N PRO A 199 -6.69 -0.18 14.36
CA PRO A 199 -6.13 1.04 14.92
C PRO A 199 -4.60 0.98 15.10
N GLN A 200 -3.85 0.49 14.11
CA GLN A 200 -2.41 0.31 14.28
C GLN A 200 -1.68 1.63 14.47
N MET A 201 -2.15 2.71 13.83
CA MET A 201 -1.54 4.04 14.01
C MET A 201 -1.74 4.55 15.43
N GLU A 202 -2.95 4.50 15.95
CA GLU A 202 -3.30 4.92 17.29
C GLU A 202 -2.54 4.11 18.34
N VAL A 203 -2.46 2.78 18.16
CA VAL A 203 -1.67 1.90 19.05
C VAL A 203 -0.19 2.26 19.00
N TYR A 204 0.33 2.59 17.82
CA TYR A 204 1.74 3.00 17.68
C TYR A 204 2.01 4.34 18.35
N GLU A 205 1.16 5.34 18.15
CA GLU A 205 1.31 6.68 18.72
C GLU A 205 1.32 6.65 20.28
N GLU A 206 0.50 5.79 20.87
CA GLU A 206 0.46 5.59 22.32
C GLU A 206 1.60 4.74 22.86
N SER A 207 2.27 3.98 21.99
CA SER A 207 3.35 3.09 22.38
C SER A 207 4.63 3.84 22.77
N LYS A 208 5.51 3.16 23.53
CA LYS A 208 6.85 3.69 23.80
C LYS A 208 7.67 3.89 22.53
N HIS A 209 7.45 3.07 21.51
CA HIS A 209 8.12 3.22 20.22
C HIS A 209 7.68 4.49 19.51
N GLY A 210 6.38 4.76 19.43
CA GLY A 210 5.86 5.97 18.81
C GLY A 210 6.30 7.23 19.57
N ASN A 211 6.17 7.23 20.89
CA ASN A 211 6.65 8.35 21.71
C ASN A 211 8.14 8.64 21.51
N THR A 212 8.97 7.59 21.42
CA THR A 212 10.41 7.77 21.19
C THR A 212 10.69 8.25 19.76
N TYR A 213 9.97 7.75 18.75
CA TYR A 213 10.06 8.20 17.39
C TYR A 213 9.79 9.71 17.26
N TYR A 214 8.63 10.17 17.70
CA TYR A 214 8.24 11.59 17.59
C TYR A 214 9.13 12.54 18.38
N THR A 215 9.79 12.05 19.43
CA THR A 215 10.73 12.85 20.21
C THR A 215 12.09 13.00 19.52
N ASN A 216 12.46 12.04 18.66
CA ASN A 216 13.81 11.94 18.10
C ASN A 216 13.78 11.66 16.57
N GLU A 217 12.81 12.21 15.85
CA GLU A 217 12.62 11.97 14.41
C GLU A 217 13.89 12.32 13.60
N ASP A 218 14.57 13.39 13.99
CA ASP A 218 15.81 13.84 13.32
C ASP A 218 16.94 12.79 13.40
N GLU A 219 16.91 11.88 14.36
CA GLU A 219 17.91 10.82 14.53
C GLU A 219 17.57 9.54 13.75
N MET A 220 16.41 9.51 13.08
CA MET A 220 15.93 8.32 12.36
C MET A 220 16.59 8.09 11.01
N ASN A 221 17.35 9.04 10.50
CA ASN A 221 18.08 8.94 9.24
C ASN A 221 17.20 8.49 8.06
N LEU A 222 15.97 9.02 7.97
CA LEU A 222 14.92 8.54 7.08
C LEU A 222 15.26 8.63 5.58
N ASP A 223 16.08 9.60 5.19
CA ASP A 223 16.48 9.81 3.79
C ASP A 223 17.69 8.96 3.34
N ALA A 224 18.34 8.24 4.27
CA ALA A 224 19.54 7.46 3.94
C ALA A 224 19.30 6.44 2.83
N ASP A 225 20.31 6.22 1.99
CA ASP A 225 20.24 5.19 0.95
C ASP A 225 20.11 3.79 1.54
N ARG A 226 20.92 3.49 2.54
CA ARG A 226 20.85 2.29 3.36
C ARG A 226 20.13 2.64 4.67
N TRP A 227 19.21 1.78 5.12
CA TRP A 227 18.43 2.02 6.31
C TRP A 227 18.20 0.72 7.09
N ILE A 228 19.25 0.26 7.77
CA ILE A 228 19.30 -0.97 8.56
C ILE A 228 19.18 -0.62 10.03
N VAL A 229 18.18 -1.17 10.70
CA VAL A 229 17.99 -0.98 12.14
C VAL A 229 19.16 -1.57 12.93
N GLY A 230 19.69 -0.78 13.87
CA GLY A 230 20.86 -1.12 14.67
C GLY A 230 22.21 -0.71 14.07
N GLU A 231 22.25 -0.36 12.76
CA GLU A 231 23.45 0.17 12.11
C GLU A 231 23.27 1.63 11.67
N ASP A 232 22.25 1.91 10.87
CA ASP A 232 22.05 3.22 10.28
C ASP A 232 21.15 4.12 11.15
N TYR A 233 20.34 3.51 12.00
CA TYR A 233 19.51 4.16 13.02
C TYR A 233 19.20 3.16 14.14
N PHE A 234 18.95 3.67 15.36
CA PHE A 234 18.73 2.81 16.55
C PHE A 234 17.81 3.45 17.59
N VAL A 235 17.18 4.57 17.29
CA VAL A 235 16.39 5.36 18.27
C VAL A 235 15.06 4.69 18.53
N ALA A 236 14.30 4.42 17.48
CA ALA A 236 13.00 3.75 17.56
C ALA A 236 12.67 3.02 16.25
N PRO A 237 11.87 1.96 16.30
CA PRO A 237 11.32 1.37 15.08
C PRO A 237 10.12 2.18 14.59
N THR A 238 9.93 2.24 13.27
CA THR A 238 8.66 2.62 12.64
C THR A 238 7.89 1.38 12.15
N CYS A 239 6.71 1.58 11.57
CA CYS A 239 5.97 0.49 10.91
C CYS A 239 6.84 -0.19 9.83
N ALA A 240 7.55 0.61 9.03
CA ALA A 240 8.45 0.12 8.00
C ALA A 240 9.62 -0.68 8.60
N THR A 241 10.17 -0.27 9.75
CA THR A 241 11.21 -1.03 10.45
C THR A 241 10.77 -2.46 10.76
N CYS A 242 9.61 -2.60 11.38
CA CYS A 242 9.09 -3.91 11.80
C CYS A 242 8.69 -4.80 10.63
N HIS A 243 8.00 -4.23 9.64
CA HIS A 243 7.35 -5.00 8.58
C HIS A 243 8.16 -5.13 7.29
N MET A 244 9.09 -4.24 7.01
CA MET A 244 9.71 -4.15 5.69
C MET A 244 11.23 -4.04 5.70
N SER A 245 11.82 -3.34 6.67
CA SER A 245 13.25 -2.98 6.63
C SER A 245 14.18 -4.17 6.76
N ALA A 246 15.38 -4.01 6.21
CA ALA A 246 16.47 -4.95 6.43
C ALA A 246 16.95 -4.91 7.89
N THR A 247 17.49 -6.04 8.35
CA THR A 247 18.36 -6.14 9.52
C THR A 247 19.76 -6.55 9.08
N THR A 248 20.65 -6.80 10.01
CA THR A 248 21.99 -7.34 9.68
C THR A 248 21.94 -8.77 9.14
N THR A 249 20.81 -9.46 9.32
CA THR A 249 20.64 -10.89 8.99
C THR A 249 19.55 -11.18 7.97
N GLN A 250 18.67 -10.22 7.68
CA GLN A 250 17.63 -10.39 6.66
C GLN A 250 17.50 -9.16 5.75
N ALA A 251 17.18 -9.41 4.49
CA ALA A 251 16.93 -8.36 3.50
C ALA A 251 15.62 -7.60 3.79
N TYR A 252 15.47 -6.41 3.19
CA TYR A 252 14.18 -5.73 3.17
C TYR A 252 13.14 -6.51 2.34
N THR A 253 11.88 -6.28 2.61
CA THR A 253 10.76 -6.89 1.88
C THR A 253 9.67 -5.87 1.58
N HIS A 254 8.97 -6.03 0.45
CA HIS A 254 7.74 -5.33 0.13
C HIS A 254 6.48 -6.20 0.33
N ASP A 255 6.63 -7.45 0.81
CA ASP A 255 5.52 -8.17 1.43
C ASP A 255 5.40 -7.80 2.91
N VAL A 256 4.60 -6.80 3.22
CA VAL A 256 4.36 -6.32 4.60
C VAL A 256 3.79 -7.38 5.53
N GLY A 257 3.26 -8.47 4.98
CA GLY A 257 2.73 -9.62 5.71
C GLY A 257 3.76 -10.67 6.06
N ASP A 258 4.97 -10.63 5.48
CA ASP A 258 5.97 -11.68 5.58
C ASP A 258 6.40 -12.01 7.02
N ARG A 259 6.31 -11.05 7.94
CA ARG A 259 6.68 -11.18 9.35
C ARG A 259 5.49 -11.34 10.30
N ILE A 260 4.27 -11.50 9.78
CA ILE A 260 3.04 -11.66 10.57
C ILE A 260 2.72 -13.13 10.74
N SER A 261 2.53 -13.60 11.99
CA SER A 261 2.31 -15.02 12.32
C SER A 261 0.85 -15.42 12.57
N TRP A 262 -0.03 -14.44 12.87
CA TRP A 262 -1.45 -14.67 13.10
C TRP A 262 -2.32 -13.88 12.12
N THR A 263 -3.48 -14.44 11.73
CA THR A 263 -4.56 -13.63 11.19
C THR A 263 -5.28 -12.93 12.35
N LEU A 264 -5.43 -11.60 12.31
CA LEU A 264 -6.16 -10.87 13.36
C LEU A 264 -7.48 -10.26 12.88
N ARG A 265 -7.76 -10.34 11.59
CA ARG A 265 -8.99 -9.78 10.99
C ARG A 265 -10.20 -10.71 11.05
N PRO A 266 -10.09 -12.04 10.84
CA PRO A 266 -11.23 -12.95 10.92
C PRO A 266 -11.85 -13.00 12.32
N ILE A 267 -13.08 -13.48 12.40
CA ILE A 267 -13.80 -13.75 13.66
C ILE A 267 -12.92 -14.55 14.61
N ILE A 268 -12.37 -15.66 14.12
CA ILE A 268 -11.43 -16.51 14.85
C ILE A 268 -10.04 -16.36 14.22
N SER A 269 -9.07 -16.01 15.03
CA SER A 269 -7.67 -15.92 14.60
C SER A 269 -7.06 -17.31 14.42
N VAL A 270 -6.30 -17.47 13.35
CA VAL A 270 -5.52 -18.69 13.08
C VAL A 270 -4.07 -18.31 12.77
N LYS A 271 -3.15 -19.25 13.02
CA LYS A 271 -1.78 -19.07 12.57
C LYS A 271 -1.71 -19.15 11.05
N LEU A 272 -0.93 -18.26 10.46
CA LEU A 272 -0.65 -18.25 9.03
C LEU A 272 0.24 -19.44 8.64
N GLU A 273 0.25 -19.77 7.37
CA GLU A 273 1.24 -20.70 6.82
C GLU A 273 2.66 -20.20 7.14
N ASN A 274 3.54 -21.12 7.52
CA ASN A 274 4.91 -20.81 7.97
C ASN A 274 4.99 -19.80 9.14
N ALA A 275 3.98 -19.79 10.02
CA ALA A 275 3.85 -18.82 11.12
C ALA A 275 5.11 -18.75 12.01
N GLU A 276 5.79 -19.85 12.26
CA GLU A 276 7.00 -19.87 13.09
C GLU A 276 8.17 -19.16 12.39
N GLN A 277 8.36 -19.36 11.09
CA GLN A 277 9.40 -18.65 10.34
C GLN A 277 9.07 -17.15 10.25
N ARG A 278 7.81 -16.79 9.95
CA ARG A 278 7.34 -15.40 9.93
C ARG A 278 7.59 -14.72 11.28
N ARG A 279 7.34 -15.44 12.37
CA ARG A 279 7.59 -14.96 13.73
C ARG A 279 9.07 -14.77 14.01
N GLU A 280 9.93 -15.70 13.61
CA GLU A 280 11.37 -15.55 13.80
C GLU A 280 11.92 -14.37 13.00
N ASN A 281 11.42 -14.11 11.79
CA ASN A 281 11.77 -12.93 11.02
C ASN A 281 11.38 -11.62 11.77
N MET A 282 10.22 -11.55 12.42
CA MET A 282 9.85 -10.40 13.23
C MET A 282 10.69 -10.30 14.52
N LYS A 283 10.94 -11.43 15.19
CA LYS A 283 11.78 -11.47 16.38
C LYS A 283 13.23 -11.03 16.10
N ASP A 284 13.74 -11.31 14.91
CA ASP A 284 15.05 -10.85 14.48
C ASP A 284 15.13 -9.30 14.50
N VAL A 285 14.11 -8.63 13.99
CA VAL A 285 14.00 -7.16 14.11
C VAL A 285 13.97 -6.72 15.57
N CYS A 286 13.15 -7.36 16.40
CA CYS A 286 13.04 -7.01 17.82
C CYS A 286 14.38 -7.17 18.56
N ARG A 287 15.11 -8.27 18.28
CA ARG A 287 16.38 -8.60 18.93
C ARG A 287 17.52 -7.64 18.61
N THR A 288 17.36 -6.81 17.60
CA THR A 288 18.31 -5.72 17.32
C THR A 288 18.45 -4.76 18.50
N CYS A 289 17.36 -4.55 19.27
CA CYS A 289 17.33 -3.65 20.42
C CYS A 289 16.98 -4.35 21.75
N HIS A 290 16.28 -5.49 21.70
CA HIS A 290 15.75 -6.18 22.89
C HIS A 290 16.39 -7.55 23.11
N GLY A 291 16.58 -7.93 24.37
CA GLY A 291 17.04 -9.28 24.73
C GLY A 291 16.00 -10.36 24.42
N SER A 292 16.47 -11.56 24.06
CA SER A 292 15.60 -12.66 23.62
C SER A 292 14.50 -13.02 24.63
N VAL A 293 14.82 -13.01 25.94
CA VAL A 293 13.82 -13.32 27.00
C VAL A 293 12.65 -12.35 26.98
N PHE A 294 12.91 -11.05 26.75
CA PHE A 294 11.86 -10.04 26.63
C PHE A 294 10.99 -10.30 25.40
N VAL A 295 11.62 -10.56 24.25
CA VAL A 295 10.93 -10.82 22.98
C VAL A 295 10.08 -12.09 23.08
N ASP A 296 10.61 -13.17 23.61
CA ASP A 296 9.88 -14.42 23.79
C ASP A 296 8.73 -14.28 24.78
N GLY A 297 8.93 -13.51 25.87
CA GLY A 297 7.89 -13.18 26.83
C GLY A 297 6.73 -12.40 26.22
N HIS A 298 7.02 -11.42 25.35
CA HIS A 298 6.00 -10.70 24.60
C HIS A 298 5.14 -11.67 23.74
N TYR A 299 5.78 -12.52 22.97
CA TYR A 299 5.06 -13.46 22.12
C TYR A 299 4.25 -14.49 22.89
N TYR A 300 4.73 -14.93 24.05
CA TYR A 300 3.95 -15.79 24.94
C TYR A 300 2.66 -15.10 25.43
N GLN A 301 2.76 -13.85 25.86
CA GLN A 301 1.61 -13.06 26.33
C GLN A 301 0.64 -12.74 25.18
N TYR A 302 1.16 -12.37 24.02
CA TYR A 302 0.38 -12.13 22.82
C TYR A 302 -0.41 -13.38 22.42
N ASP A 303 0.24 -14.53 22.28
CA ASP A 303 -0.43 -15.79 21.95
C ASP A 303 -1.51 -16.15 22.98
N ALA A 304 -1.24 -15.97 24.27
CA ALA A 304 -2.24 -16.21 25.32
C ALA A 304 -3.48 -15.30 25.17
N THR A 305 -3.29 -14.04 24.78
CA THR A 305 -4.40 -13.11 24.55
C THR A 305 -5.23 -13.52 23.32
N VAL A 306 -4.58 -13.90 22.22
CA VAL A 306 -5.30 -14.38 21.02
C VAL A 306 -6.07 -15.67 21.32
N HIS A 307 -5.48 -16.60 22.04
CA HIS A 307 -6.17 -17.85 22.45
C HIS A 307 -7.34 -17.56 23.37
N LEU A 308 -7.17 -16.68 24.37
CA LEU A 308 -8.27 -16.28 25.26
C LEU A 308 -9.45 -15.70 24.47
N TYR A 309 -9.17 -14.76 23.54
CA TYR A 309 -10.20 -14.18 22.70
C TYR A 309 -10.92 -15.24 21.87
N ASN A 310 -10.17 -16.11 21.19
CA ASN A 310 -10.76 -17.16 20.36
C ASN A 310 -11.69 -18.08 21.14
N GLU A 311 -11.19 -18.62 22.28
CA GLU A 311 -11.88 -19.68 23.02
C GLU A 311 -13.03 -19.15 23.88
N LYS A 312 -12.83 -17.99 24.53
CA LYS A 312 -13.81 -17.47 25.48
C LYS A 312 -14.88 -16.59 24.84
N PHE A 313 -14.56 -15.90 23.75
CA PHE A 313 -15.46 -14.91 23.16
C PHE A 313 -15.86 -15.25 21.72
N ALA A 314 -14.91 -15.37 20.80
CA ALA A 314 -15.19 -15.47 19.38
C ALA A 314 -15.97 -16.75 19.00
N LYS A 315 -15.53 -17.92 19.49
CA LYS A 315 -16.21 -19.20 19.21
C LYS A 315 -17.62 -19.22 19.79
N PRO A 316 -17.85 -18.92 21.08
CA PRO A 316 -19.22 -18.89 21.63
C PRO A 316 -20.13 -17.89 20.93
N ALA A 317 -19.64 -16.70 20.59
CA ALA A 317 -20.43 -15.71 19.85
C ALA A 317 -20.80 -16.20 18.45
N LEU A 318 -19.86 -16.83 17.74
CA LEU A 318 -20.12 -17.43 16.43
C LEU A 318 -21.14 -18.55 16.52
N ASP A 319 -21.07 -19.43 17.53
CA ASP A 319 -22.04 -20.48 17.77
C ASP A 319 -23.44 -19.93 18.03
N ILE A 320 -23.56 -18.86 18.82
CA ILE A 320 -24.83 -18.20 19.12
C ILE A 320 -25.45 -17.60 17.86
N ILE A 321 -24.71 -16.78 17.08
CA ILE A 321 -25.27 -16.16 15.88
C ILE A 321 -25.63 -17.19 14.81
N THR A 322 -24.86 -18.28 14.70
CA THR A 322 -25.18 -19.41 13.81
C THR A 322 -26.46 -20.07 14.22
N MET A 323 -26.62 -20.40 15.52
CA MET A 323 -27.85 -21.00 16.05
C MET A 323 -29.07 -20.11 15.82
N VAL A 324 -28.96 -18.81 16.01
CA VAL A 324 -30.05 -17.84 15.79
C VAL A 324 -30.49 -17.84 14.32
N ARG A 325 -29.54 -17.90 13.40
CA ARG A 325 -29.79 -17.97 11.95
C ARG A 325 -30.43 -19.31 11.56
N ASP A 326 -29.88 -20.43 12.01
CA ASP A 326 -30.35 -21.79 11.68
C ASP A 326 -31.77 -22.03 12.18
N LYS A 327 -32.14 -21.46 13.32
CA LYS A 327 -33.48 -21.57 13.90
C LYS A 327 -34.46 -20.51 13.40
N ASN A 328 -34.07 -19.67 12.47
CA ASN A 328 -34.86 -18.53 11.95
C ASN A 328 -35.45 -17.65 13.07
N LEU A 329 -34.63 -17.31 14.06
CA LEU A 329 -35.02 -16.46 15.19
C LEU A 329 -34.80 -14.97 14.93
N MET A 330 -34.34 -14.58 13.74
CA MET A 330 -34.25 -13.20 13.31
C MET A 330 -35.63 -12.62 13.05
N GLU A 331 -35.94 -11.45 13.60
CA GLU A 331 -37.20 -10.75 13.35
C GLU A 331 -37.31 -10.27 11.90
N ASN A 332 -36.19 -9.84 11.33
CA ASN A 332 -36.08 -9.40 9.94
C ASN A 332 -34.96 -10.18 9.24
N PRO A 333 -35.22 -10.82 8.08
CA PRO A 333 -34.23 -11.61 7.36
C PRO A 333 -33.17 -10.75 6.63
N ALA A 334 -33.36 -9.43 6.51
CA ALA A 334 -32.38 -8.56 5.87
C ALA A 334 -31.13 -8.43 6.75
N SER A 335 -29.95 -8.44 6.15
CA SER A 335 -28.68 -8.33 6.85
C SER A 335 -28.60 -7.00 7.64
N PHE A 336 -28.06 -7.07 8.84
CA PHE A 336 -27.91 -5.93 9.77
C PHE A 336 -29.23 -5.24 10.16
N SER A 337 -30.35 -5.96 10.11
CA SER A 337 -31.67 -5.47 10.51
C SER A 337 -32.05 -5.84 11.94
N ASN A 338 -31.22 -6.60 12.63
CA ASN A 338 -31.47 -7.06 13.99
C ASN A 338 -30.31 -6.66 14.91
N ASP A 339 -30.59 -6.24 16.13
CA ASP A 339 -29.59 -5.79 17.11
C ASP A 339 -28.49 -6.83 17.38
N ILE A 340 -28.85 -8.11 17.39
CA ILE A 340 -27.88 -9.19 17.61
C ILE A 340 -26.81 -9.28 16.50
N GLU A 341 -27.13 -8.89 15.28
CA GLU A 341 -26.16 -8.86 14.18
C GLU A 341 -25.14 -7.74 14.38
N TRP A 342 -25.59 -6.58 14.84
CA TRP A 342 -24.72 -5.46 15.19
C TRP A 342 -23.84 -5.78 16.38
N THR A 343 -24.43 -6.31 17.49
CA THR A 343 -23.67 -6.74 18.67
C THR A 343 -22.59 -7.76 18.30
N PHE A 344 -22.93 -8.75 17.48
CA PHE A 344 -21.96 -9.75 17.01
C PHE A 344 -20.87 -9.11 16.13
N TRP A 345 -21.26 -8.18 15.24
CA TRP A 345 -20.33 -7.47 14.36
C TRP A 345 -19.34 -6.65 15.17
N GLU A 346 -19.81 -5.83 16.09
CA GLU A 346 -18.96 -5.01 16.95
C GLU A 346 -18.00 -5.86 17.76
N LEU A 347 -18.49 -6.92 18.39
CA LEU A 347 -17.66 -7.81 19.21
C LEU A 347 -16.44 -8.34 18.48
N TRP A 348 -16.59 -8.82 17.26
CA TRP A 348 -15.44 -9.42 16.56
C TRP A 348 -14.72 -8.46 15.63
N HIS A 349 -15.46 -7.57 14.96
CA HIS A 349 -14.92 -6.70 13.91
C HIS A 349 -14.23 -5.46 14.50
N HIS A 350 -14.81 -4.85 15.53
CA HIS A 350 -14.24 -3.68 16.18
C HIS A 350 -13.43 -4.09 17.42
N GLU A 351 -14.08 -4.44 18.51
CA GLU A 351 -13.46 -4.64 19.83
C GLU A 351 -12.48 -5.81 19.81
N GLY A 352 -12.86 -6.93 19.23
CA GLY A 352 -12.01 -8.12 19.15
C GLY A 352 -10.79 -7.92 18.27
N ARG A 353 -10.90 -7.16 17.17
CA ARG A 353 -9.75 -6.77 16.37
C ARG A 353 -8.83 -5.83 17.13
N ARG A 354 -9.38 -4.78 17.73
CA ARG A 354 -8.62 -3.81 18.58
C ARG A 354 -7.85 -4.52 19.68
N ALA A 355 -8.50 -5.40 20.43
CA ALA A 355 -7.85 -6.17 21.50
C ALA A 355 -6.64 -6.98 21.00
N ARG A 356 -6.78 -7.65 19.87
CA ARG A 356 -5.71 -8.48 19.30
C ARG A 356 -4.59 -7.67 18.67
N HIS A 357 -4.91 -6.55 17.99
CA HIS A 357 -3.91 -5.62 17.48
C HIS A 357 -3.16 -4.91 18.61
N GLY A 358 -3.86 -4.45 19.65
CA GLY A 358 -3.24 -3.89 20.86
C GLY A 358 -2.26 -4.87 21.49
N ALA A 359 -2.66 -6.13 21.68
CA ALA A 359 -1.79 -7.16 22.24
C ALA A 359 -0.57 -7.47 21.34
N ALA A 360 -0.74 -7.47 20.03
CA ALA A 360 0.34 -7.69 19.08
C ALA A 360 1.42 -6.58 19.12
N MET A 361 1.02 -5.35 19.42
CA MET A 361 1.86 -4.16 19.37
C MET A 361 2.18 -3.59 20.76
N MET A 362 1.88 -4.32 21.85
CA MET A 362 2.08 -3.88 23.23
C MET A 362 1.34 -2.58 23.58
N GLY A 363 0.14 -2.39 23.02
CA GLY A 363 -0.76 -1.27 23.33
C GLY A 363 -1.77 -1.63 24.40
N PRO A 364 -1.54 -1.28 25.70
CA PRO A 364 -2.37 -1.73 26.81
C PRO A 364 -3.79 -1.15 26.75
N ASP A 365 -3.96 0.08 26.27
CA ASP A 365 -5.26 0.73 26.16
C ASP A 365 -6.14 0.01 25.12
N TYR A 366 -5.63 -0.24 23.93
CA TYR A 366 -6.34 -0.98 22.88
C TYR A 366 -6.48 -2.47 23.19
N THR A 367 -5.60 -3.06 23.99
CA THR A 367 -5.79 -4.43 24.48
C THR A 367 -6.94 -4.52 25.47
N TRP A 368 -7.07 -3.55 26.38
CA TRP A 368 -8.03 -3.59 27.47
C TRP A 368 -9.24 -2.67 27.26
N TRP A 369 -9.07 -1.33 27.37
CA TRP A 369 -10.20 -0.40 27.40
C TRP A 369 -10.99 -0.32 26.10
N HIS A 370 -10.30 -0.21 24.96
CA HIS A 370 -10.90 -0.18 23.64
C HIS A 370 -11.01 -1.58 23.00
N GLY A 371 -10.71 -2.63 23.73
CA GLY A 371 -10.74 -4.01 23.24
C GLY A 371 -11.49 -4.94 24.18
N MET A 372 -10.76 -5.70 25.03
CA MET A 372 -11.36 -6.76 25.86
C MET A 372 -12.49 -6.28 26.77
N TYR A 373 -12.44 -5.05 27.29
CA TYR A 373 -13.50 -4.47 28.10
C TYR A 373 -14.83 -4.39 27.36
N GLU A 374 -14.79 -3.97 26.10
CA GLU A 374 -15.97 -3.87 25.25
C GLU A 374 -16.44 -5.25 24.73
N VAL A 375 -15.52 -6.22 24.59
CA VAL A 375 -15.85 -7.60 24.21
C VAL A 375 -16.63 -8.34 25.31
N ILE A 376 -16.41 -7.97 26.59
CA ILE A 376 -17.06 -8.61 27.75
C ILE A 376 -18.52 -8.20 27.88
#